data_e123ac994d4fab1e44b8d03499209cbb
#
_entry.id   e123ac994d4fab1e44b8d03499209cbb
#
_cell.length_a   1.000
_cell.length_b   1.000
_cell.length_c   1.000
_cell.angle_alpha   90.00
_cell.angle_beta   90.00
_cell.angle_gamma   90.00
#
_symmetry.space_group_name_H-M   'P 1'
#
loop_
_entity.id
_entity.type
_entity.pdbx_description
1 polymer ?
#
loop_
_entity_poly.entity_id
_entity_poly.type
_entity_poly.pdbx_seq_one_letter_code
_entity_poly.pdbx_strand_id
1 'polypeptide(L)'
;LVKIENKAAEPLIPMKLFKNKNYTVLLIVGFICYFYQNAMNYYAPIGAMQVMGASTSAAGALQMPRTLITIILPTIAGAWVGKKAANAWKAMVIGTSLAMIPMAVMALVTNSGASIMIYFVALAVTGIAESFRAVSITPTAQAMLAPEDMGIGTSLVNFANSLSGTIAVAVFAVAYNAS
;
A
#
# COMPACT_ATOMS: atom_id res chain seq x y z
N LEU A 1 18.74 1.67 20.52
CA LEU A 1 17.31 1.41 20.62
C LEU A 1 17.04 -0.06 20.94
N VAL A 2 17.37 -1.05 20.09
CA VAL A 2 17.10 -2.49 20.31
C VAL A 2 17.61 -3.03 21.65
N LYS A 3 18.81 -2.61 22.11
CA LYS A 3 19.33 -3.03 23.42
C LYS A 3 18.58 -2.43 24.62
N ILE A 4 17.98 -1.26 24.43
CA ILE A 4 17.18 -0.57 25.45
C ILE A 4 15.79 -1.22 25.54
N GLU A 5 15.17 -1.47 24.40
CA GLU A 5 13.87 -2.15 24.28
C GLU A 5 13.87 -3.56 24.90
N ASN A 6 14.94 -4.34 24.68
CA ASN A 6 15.08 -5.69 25.25
C ASN A 6 15.26 -5.71 26.79
N LYS A 7 15.51 -4.56 27.42
CA LYS A 7 15.65 -4.43 28.88
C LYS A 7 14.46 -3.74 29.53
N ALA A 8 13.54 -3.19 28.76
CA ALA A 8 12.36 -2.54 29.28
C ALA A 8 11.37 -3.58 29.84
N ALA A 9 10.76 -3.26 30.99
CA ALA A 9 9.71 -4.10 31.56
C ALA A 9 8.46 -4.18 30.67
N GLU A 10 8.19 -3.11 29.93
CA GLU A 10 7.13 -3.03 28.90
C GLU A 10 7.74 -2.43 27.63
N PRO A 11 8.26 -3.27 26.72
CA PRO A 11 8.84 -2.78 25.47
C PRO A 11 7.75 -2.26 24.52
N LEU A 12 7.96 -1.07 23.97
CA LEU A 12 7.08 -0.47 22.96
C LEU A 12 7.01 -1.32 21.68
N ILE A 13 8.10 -1.99 21.34
CA ILE A 13 8.20 -2.89 20.20
C ILE A 13 8.72 -4.24 20.68
N PRO A 14 7.83 -5.21 21.00
CA PRO A 14 8.24 -6.53 21.47
C PRO A 14 9.00 -7.26 20.36
N MET A 15 10.31 -7.41 20.54
CA MET A 15 11.18 -8.09 19.57
C MET A 15 10.78 -9.56 19.34
N LYS A 16 9.98 -10.14 20.26
CA LYS A 16 9.40 -11.48 20.08
C LYS A 16 8.53 -11.61 18.82
N LEU A 17 7.87 -10.52 18.38
CA LEU A 17 7.03 -10.52 17.18
C LEU A 17 7.85 -10.79 15.90
N PHE A 18 9.07 -10.27 15.83
CA PHE A 18 9.98 -10.48 14.71
C PHE A 18 10.58 -11.90 14.64
N LYS A 19 10.44 -12.71 15.70
CA LYS A 19 10.79 -14.14 15.65
C LYS A 19 9.81 -14.93 14.78
N ASN A 20 8.57 -14.46 14.62
CA ASN A 20 7.62 -15.01 13.66
C ASN A 20 8.00 -14.55 12.25
N LYS A 21 8.66 -15.43 11.49
CA LYS A 21 9.14 -15.12 10.14
C LYS A 21 8.00 -14.70 9.20
N ASN A 22 6.85 -15.35 9.31
CA ASN A 22 5.71 -15.04 8.43
C ASN A 22 5.15 -13.65 8.72
N TYR A 23 5.04 -13.27 9.99
CA TYR A 23 4.65 -11.92 10.40
C TYR A 23 5.67 -10.86 9.92
N THR A 24 6.96 -11.13 10.05
CA THR A 24 8.02 -10.22 9.60
C THR A 24 7.99 -10.03 8.09
N VAL A 25 7.83 -11.12 7.33
CA VAL A 25 7.68 -11.05 5.86
C VAL A 25 6.44 -10.22 5.48
N LEU A 26 5.33 -10.41 6.20
CA LEU A 26 4.11 -9.65 5.95
C LEU A 26 4.28 -8.15 6.22
N LEU A 27 5.01 -7.78 7.27
CA LEU A 27 5.37 -6.39 7.56
C LEU A 27 6.20 -5.78 6.42
N ILE A 28 7.20 -6.51 5.91
CA ILE A 28 8.06 -6.04 4.81
C ILE A 28 7.23 -5.88 3.53
N VAL A 29 6.41 -6.86 3.19
CA VAL A 29 5.52 -6.79 2.02
C VAL A 29 4.55 -5.62 2.15
N GLY A 30 3.95 -5.44 3.32
CA GLY A 30 3.09 -4.30 3.63
C GLY A 30 3.83 -2.98 3.42
N PHE A 31 5.03 -2.84 4.00
CA PHE A 31 5.87 -1.65 3.87
C PHE A 31 6.15 -1.30 2.40
N ILE A 32 6.59 -2.27 1.59
CA ILE A 32 6.89 -2.07 0.16
C ILE A 32 5.62 -1.67 -0.61
N CYS A 33 4.50 -2.33 -0.33
CA CYS A 33 3.23 -2.03 -0.97
C CYS A 33 2.72 -0.62 -0.64
N TYR A 34 2.81 -0.19 0.61
CA TYR A 34 2.42 1.16 1.01
C TYR A 34 3.39 2.23 0.51
N PHE A 35 4.69 1.91 0.43
CA PHE A 35 5.71 2.78 -0.14
C PHE A 35 5.32 3.18 -1.57
N TYR A 36 5.14 2.20 -2.43
CA TYR A 36 4.75 2.42 -3.81
C TYR A 36 3.39 3.11 -3.94
N GLN A 37 2.40 2.68 -3.15
CA GLN A 37 1.05 3.23 -3.20
C GLN A 37 1.00 4.71 -2.86
N ASN A 38 1.69 5.14 -1.80
CA ASN A 38 1.75 6.54 -1.42
C ASN A 38 2.49 7.38 -2.47
N ALA A 39 3.59 6.86 -3.04
CA ALA A 39 4.26 7.52 -4.14
C ALA A 39 3.31 7.75 -5.33
N MET A 40 2.61 6.71 -5.78
CA MET A 40 1.65 6.80 -6.88
C MET A 40 0.52 7.79 -6.61
N ASN A 41 -0.05 7.75 -5.39
CA ASN A 41 -1.15 8.64 -5.02
C ASN A 41 -0.74 10.11 -5.04
N TYR A 42 0.49 10.40 -4.66
CA TYR A 42 1.00 11.77 -4.59
C TYR A 42 1.51 12.27 -5.95
N TYR A 43 2.31 11.45 -6.65
CA TYR A 43 3.00 11.88 -7.85
C TYR A 43 2.21 11.68 -9.15
N ALA A 44 1.22 10.79 -9.21
CA ALA A 44 0.42 10.62 -10.42
C ALA A 44 -0.36 11.91 -10.81
N PRO A 45 -1.05 12.63 -9.92
CA PRO A 45 -1.66 13.90 -10.27
C PRO A 45 -0.64 14.99 -10.67
N ILE A 46 0.51 15.04 -9.99
CA ILE A 46 1.58 16.00 -10.30
C ILE A 46 2.15 15.73 -11.69
N GLY A 47 2.45 14.47 -12.00
CA GLY A 47 2.92 14.06 -13.32
C GLY A 47 1.91 14.38 -14.44
N ALA A 48 0.61 14.18 -14.19
CA ALA A 48 -0.43 14.57 -15.14
C ALA A 48 -0.45 16.08 -15.42
N MET A 49 -0.27 16.91 -14.41
CA MET A 49 -0.21 18.37 -14.58
C MET A 49 1.05 18.80 -15.33
N GLN A 50 2.21 18.26 -15.00
CA GLN A 50 3.49 18.75 -15.51
C GLN A 50 3.89 18.14 -16.85
N VAL A 51 3.62 16.85 -17.05
CA VAL A 51 4.01 16.14 -18.28
C VAL A 51 2.92 16.24 -19.35
N MET A 52 1.65 16.20 -18.94
CA MET A 52 0.50 16.19 -19.87
C MET A 52 -0.22 17.53 -19.96
N GLY A 53 0.18 18.53 -19.16
CA GLY A 53 -0.51 19.84 -19.15
C GLY A 53 -1.94 19.78 -18.62
N ALA A 54 -2.29 18.77 -17.82
CA ALA A 54 -3.62 18.62 -17.26
C ALA A 54 -3.95 19.78 -16.31
N SER A 55 -5.21 20.25 -16.35
CA SER A 55 -5.66 21.24 -15.36
C SER A 55 -5.69 20.64 -13.95
N THR A 56 -5.61 21.47 -12.91
CA THR A 56 -5.70 21.04 -11.51
C THR A 56 -6.98 20.24 -11.24
N SER A 57 -8.10 20.63 -11.85
CA SER A 57 -9.37 19.91 -11.73
C SER A 57 -9.29 18.51 -12.37
N ALA A 58 -8.68 18.39 -13.54
CA ALA A 58 -8.49 17.10 -14.22
C ALA A 58 -7.55 16.19 -13.44
N ALA A 59 -6.45 16.72 -12.92
CA ALA A 59 -5.51 15.98 -12.07
C ALA A 59 -6.15 15.48 -10.76
N GLY A 60 -7.01 16.30 -10.13
CA GLY A 60 -7.81 15.88 -8.97
C GLY A 60 -8.82 14.77 -9.32
N ALA A 61 -9.49 14.89 -10.47
CA ALA A 61 -10.44 13.90 -10.95
C ALA A 61 -9.80 12.51 -11.23
N LEU A 62 -8.49 12.45 -11.49
CA LEU A 62 -7.78 11.19 -11.66
C LEU A 62 -7.87 10.25 -10.45
N GLN A 63 -8.05 10.78 -9.25
CA GLN A 63 -8.19 9.97 -8.04
C GLN A 63 -9.61 9.40 -7.84
N MET A 64 -10.61 9.90 -8.56
CA MET A 64 -12.00 9.47 -8.37
C MET A 64 -12.24 7.98 -8.59
N PRO A 65 -11.77 7.33 -9.69
CA PRO A 65 -12.03 5.91 -9.89
C PRO A 65 -11.40 5.05 -8.80
N ARG A 66 -10.17 5.38 -8.38
CA ARG A 66 -9.52 4.70 -7.27
C ARG A 66 -10.35 4.83 -5.99
N THR A 67 -10.76 6.06 -5.65
CA THR A 67 -11.53 6.34 -4.43
C THR A 67 -12.85 5.58 -4.41
N LEU A 68 -13.60 5.59 -5.51
CA LEU A 68 -14.86 4.85 -5.61
C LEU A 68 -14.66 3.34 -5.45
N ILE A 69 -13.61 2.79 -6.05
CA ILE A 69 -13.28 1.37 -5.94
C ILE A 69 -12.91 1.02 -4.50
N THR A 70 -12.10 1.85 -3.83
CA THR A 70 -11.67 1.58 -2.45
C THR A 70 -12.78 1.75 -1.39
N ILE A 71 -13.89 2.38 -1.73
CA ILE A 71 -15.09 2.45 -0.90
C ILE A 71 -15.93 1.17 -1.02
N ILE A 72 -16.11 0.68 -2.24
CA ILE A 72 -17.08 -0.40 -2.55
C ILE A 72 -16.41 -1.78 -2.47
N LEU A 73 -15.28 -1.94 -3.13
CA LEU A 73 -14.66 -3.25 -3.36
C LEU A 73 -14.17 -3.95 -2.07
N PRO A 74 -13.67 -3.28 -1.02
CA PRO A 74 -13.27 -3.95 0.22
C PRO A 74 -14.42 -4.73 0.87
N THR A 75 -15.65 -4.24 0.79
CA THR A 75 -16.83 -4.95 1.33
C THR A 75 -17.05 -6.28 0.60
N ILE A 76 -16.96 -6.27 -0.72
CA ILE A 76 -17.14 -7.47 -1.58
C ILE A 76 -15.96 -8.42 -1.37
N ALA A 77 -14.74 -7.90 -1.43
CA ALA A 77 -13.52 -8.69 -1.26
C ALA A 77 -13.44 -9.28 0.18
N GLY A 78 -13.82 -8.51 1.20
CA GLY A 78 -13.87 -8.97 2.59
C GLY A 78 -14.87 -10.11 2.79
N ALA A 79 -16.06 -10.00 2.22
CA ALA A 79 -17.05 -11.08 2.24
C ALA A 79 -16.54 -12.35 1.54
N TRP A 80 -15.76 -12.22 0.47
CA TRP A 80 -15.13 -13.37 -0.20
C TRP A 80 -13.98 -13.96 0.62
N VAL A 81 -13.13 -13.12 1.20
CA VAL A 81 -12.01 -13.54 2.07
C VAL A 81 -12.54 -14.27 3.30
N GLY A 82 -13.61 -13.79 3.92
CA GLY A 82 -14.21 -14.41 5.09
C GLY A 82 -14.80 -15.82 4.89
N LYS A 83 -15.05 -16.22 3.63
CA LYS A 83 -15.60 -17.57 3.35
C LYS A 83 -14.60 -18.70 3.60
N LYS A 84 -13.31 -18.48 3.37
CA LYS A 84 -12.25 -19.51 3.53
C LYS A 84 -10.92 -18.82 3.86
N ALA A 85 -10.19 -19.34 4.86
CA ALA A 85 -8.86 -18.82 5.23
C ALA A 85 -7.87 -18.73 4.04
N ALA A 86 -7.94 -19.69 3.12
CA ALA A 86 -7.11 -19.68 1.89
C ALA A 86 -7.38 -18.47 0.97
N ASN A 87 -8.56 -17.85 1.07
CA ASN A 87 -8.89 -16.69 0.26
C ASN A 87 -8.12 -15.43 0.70
N ALA A 88 -7.75 -15.33 1.97
CA ALA A 88 -6.91 -14.22 2.46
C ALA A 88 -5.55 -14.20 1.75
N TRP A 89 -4.91 -15.38 1.60
CA TRP A 89 -3.67 -15.52 0.84
C TRP A 89 -3.86 -15.17 -0.63
N LYS A 90 -4.93 -15.67 -1.26
CA LYS A 90 -5.24 -15.35 -2.66
C LYS A 90 -5.47 -13.86 -2.86
N ALA A 91 -6.21 -13.22 -1.95
CA ALA A 91 -6.44 -11.77 -1.98
C ALA A 91 -5.12 -10.99 -1.88
N MET A 92 -4.21 -11.40 -1.01
CA MET A 92 -2.90 -10.78 -0.87
C MET A 92 -2.07 -10.91 -2.15
N VAL A 93 -2.03 -12.10 -2.76
CA VAL A 93 -1.33 -12.34 -4.03
C VAL A 93 -1.94 -11.52 -5.16
N ILE A 94 -3.26 -11.53 -5.30
CA ILE A 94 -3.98 -10.73 -6.30
C ILE A 94 -3.68 -9.25 -6.13
N GLY A 95 -3.84 -8.72 -4.91
CA GLY A 95 -3.61 -7.31 -4.63
C GLY A 95 -2.15 -6.88 -4.87
N THR A 96 -1.18 -7.72 -4.50
CA THR A 96 0.24 -7.41 -4.71
C THR A 96 0.63 -7.50 -6.20
N SER A 97 0.14 -8.51 -6.92
CA SER A 97 0.42 -8.67 -8.36
C SER A 97 -0.23 -7.56 -9.19
N LEU A 98 -1.50 -7.23 -8.91
CA LEU A 98 -2.18 -6.13 -9.59
C LEU A 98 -1.51 -4.77 -9.35
N ALA A 99 -0.89 -4.57 -8.21
CA ALA A 99 -0.17 -3.34 -7.89
C ALA A 99 1.04 -3.09 -8.82
N MET A 100 1.64 -4.13 -9.38
CA MET A 100 2.78 -4.02 -10.31
C MET A 100 2.36 -3.44 -11.67
N ILE A 101 1.11 -3.67 -12.11
CA ILE A 101 0.62 -3.25 -13.42
C ILE A 101 0.59 -1.73 -13.57
N PRO A 102 -0.06 -0.95 -12.69
CA PRO A 102 -0.06 0.51 -12.81
C PRO A 102 1.34 1.11 -12.74
N MET A 103 2.22 0.54 -11.93
CA MET A 103 3.61 1.00 -11.83
C MET A 103 4.36 0.82 -13.16
N ALA A 104 4.23 -0.37 -13.78
CA ALA A 104 4.85 -0.63 -15.08
C ALA A 104 4.25 0.28 -16.18
N VAL A 105 2.94 0.41 -16.20
CA VAL A 105 2.24 1.29 -17.17
C VAL A 105 2.72 2.73 -17.03
N MET A 106 2.75 3.27 -15.82
CA MET A 106 3.19 4.65 -15.57
C MET A 106 4.66 4.86 -15.98
N ALA A 107 5.55 3.92 -15.66
CA ALA A 107 6.97 4.02 -16.04
C ALA A 107 7.18 4.03 -17.56
N LEU A 108 6.38 3.25 -18.31
CA LEU A 108 6.49 3.16 -19.77
C LEU A 108 5.86 4.36 -20.50
N VAL A 109 4.79 4.90 -19.93
CA VAL A 109 3.89 5.85 -20.60
C VAL A 109 4.29 7.30 -20.35
N THR A 110 5.00 7.61 -19.27
CA THR A 110 5.42 8.98 -18.94
C THR A 110 6.30 9.62 -20.04
N ASN A 111 7.01 8.80 -20.80
CA ASN A 111 7.89 9.26 -21.89
C ASN A 111 7.24 9.28 -23.30
N SER A 112 6.00 8.83 -23.45
CA SER A 112 5.37 8.59 -24.77
C SER A 112 4.28 9.60 -25.15
N GLY A 113 4.03 10.63 -24.34
CA GLY A 113 2.94 11.60 -24.59
C GLY A 113 1.54 10.97 -24.53
N ALA A 114 1.38 9.97 -23.69
CA ALA A 114 0.16 9.19 -23.59
C ALA A 114 -1.04 9.97 -23.04
N SER A 115 -2.22 9.50 -23.39
CA SER A 115 -3.48 10.09 -22.96
C SER A 115 -3.67 10.02 -21.44
N ILE A 116 -4.21 11.06 -20.83
CA ILE A 116 -4.63 11.13 -19.42
C ILE A 116 -5.54 9.95 -19.01
N MET A 117 -6.25 9.35 -19.98
CA MET A 117 -7.11 8.18 -19.77
C MET A 117 -6.31 6.97 -19.27
N ILE A 118 -5.04 6.82 -19.65
CA ILE A 118 -4.19 5.72 -19.17
C ILE A 118 -3.91 5.87 -17.69
N TYR A 119 -3.67 7.10 -17.22
CA TYR A 119 -3.54 7.39 -15.79
C TYR A 119 -4.82 7.06 -15.02
N PHE A 120 -5.97 7.41 -15.61
CA PHE A 120 -7.27 7.13 -15.02
C PHE A 120 -7.50 5.63 -14.81
N VAL A 121 -7.20 4.82 -15.83
CA VAL A 121 -7.29 3.36 -15.76
C VAL A 121 -6.24 2.77 -14.80
N ALA A 122 -5.01 3.26 -14.82
CA ALA A 122 -3.95 2.80 -13.93
C ALA A 122 -4.32 3.04 -12.45
N LEU A 123 -4.88 4.20 -12.13
CA LEU A 123 -5.34 4.51 -10.77
C LEU A 123 -6.56 3.67 -10.37
N ALA A 124 -7.47 3.36 -11.30
CA ALA A 124 -8.54 2.41 -11.04
C ALA A 124 -8.00 1.03 -10.66
N VAL A 125 -7.02 0.50 -11.40
CA VAL A 125 -6.36 -0.78 -11.09
C VAL A 125 -5.64 -0.72 -9.74
N THR A 126 -5.01 0.42 -9.41
CA THR A 126 -4.42 0.65 -8.07
C THR A 126 -5.48 0.52 -6.97
N GLY A 127 -6.68 1.08 -7.17
CA GLY A 127 -7.80 0.96 -6.23
C GLY A 127 -8.25 -0.49 -6.02
N ILE A 128 -8.27 -1.30 -7.07
CA ILE A 128 -8.57 -2.74 -6.97
C ILE A 128 -7.49 -3.44 -6.15
N ALA A 129 -6.22 -3.23 -6.48
CA ALA A 129 -5.08 -3.81 -5.78
C ALA A 129 -5.09 -3.45 -4.28
N GLU A 130 -5.35 -2.20 -3.95
CA GLU A 130 -5.45 -1.68 -2.59
C GLU A 130 -6.58 -2.34 -1.81
N SER A 131 -7.75 -2.49 -2.42
CA SER A 131 -8.92 -3.12 -1.80
C SER A 131 -8.65 -4.56 -1.38
N PHE A 132 -8.03 -5.36 -2.25
CA PHE A 132 -7.66 -6.74 -1.93
C PHE A 132 -6.59 -6.83 -0.83
N ARG A 133 -5.64 -5.92 -0.80
CA ARG A 133 -4.61 -5.86 0.25
C ARG A 133 -5.18 -5.42 1.59
N ALA A 134 -6.05 -4.43 1.60
CA ALA A 134 -6.67 -3.92 2.83
C ALA A 134 -7.41 -5.02 3.61
N VAL A 135 -8.12 -5.90 2.90
CA VAL A 135 -8.88 -7.00 3.53
C VAL A 135 -8.04 -8.24 3.84
N SER A 136 -6.77 -8.28 3.44
CA SER A 136 -5.92 -9.47 3.63
C SER A 136 -4.73 -9.22 4.55
N ILE A 137 -3.97 -8.14 4.39
CA ILE A 137 -2.70 -7.94 5.10
C ILE A 137 -2.89 -7.84 6.61
N THR A 138 -3.71 -6.90 7.08
CA THR A 138 -3.91 -6.68 8.52
C THR A 138 -4.58 -7.88 9.20
N PRO A 139 -5.69 -8.46 8.69
CA PRO A 139 -6.28 -9.63 9.30
C PRO A 139 -5.34 -10.85 9.31
N THR A 140 -4.54 -11.03 8.25
CA THR A 140 -3.56 -12.11 8.21
C THR A 140 -2.43 -11.90 9.23
N ALA A 141 -1.97 -10.65 9.41
CA ALA A 141 -1.00 -10.31 10.45
C ALA A 141 -1.54 -10.63 11.84
N GLN A 142 -2.78 -10.23 12.12
CA GLN A 142 -3.45 -10.52 13.40
C GLN A 142 -3.61 -12.02 13.66
N ALA A 143 -3.98 -12.80 12.65
CA ALA A 143 -4.13 -14.24 12.77
C ALA A 143 -2.81 -15.01 13.05
N MET A 144 -1.67 -14.36 12.87
CA MET A 144 -0.34 -14.92 13.15
C MET A 144 0.15 -14.60 14.57
N LEU A 145 -0.59 -13.81 15.33
CA LEU A 145 -0.22 -13.32 16.65
C LEU A 145 -1.05 -13.99 17.75
N ALA A 146 -0.46 -14.11 18.95
CA ALA A 146 -1.22 -14.46 20.12
C ALA A 146 -2.21 -13.35 20.48
N PRO A 147 -3.36 -13.65 21.11
CA PRO A 147 -4.38 -12.65 21.44
C PRO A 147 -3.84 -11.44 22.22
N GLU A 148 -2.91 -11.69 23.15
CA GLU A 148 -2.24 -10.64 23.93
C GLU A 148 -1.35 -9.72 23.10
N ASP A 149 -0.84 -10.19 21.97
CA ASP A 149 0.05 -9.45 21.09
C ASP A 149 -0.67 -8.75 19.92
N MET A 150 -1.96 -9.01 19.71
CA MET A 150 -2.72 -8.49 18.57
C MET A 150 -2.74 -6.95 18.51
N GLY A 151 -2.92 -6.29 19.66
CA GLY A 151 -2.94 -4.83 19.74
C GLY A 151 -1.63 -4.19 19.30
N ILE A 152 -0.54 -4.65 19.90
CA ILE A 152 0.82 -4.14 19.61
C ILE A 152 1.21 -4.52 18.17
N GLY A 153 0.95 -5.75 17.74
CA GLY A 153 1.26 -6.19 16.39
C GLY A 153 0.50 -5.41 15.31
N THR A 154 -0.77 -5.10 15.54
CA THR A 154 -1.56 -4.27 14.63
C THR A 154 -1.03 -2.83 14.58
N SER A 155 -0.67 -2.28 15.74
CA SER A 155 -0.06 -0.94 15.82
C SER A 155 1.27 -0.88 15.07
N LEU A 156 2.08 -1.95 15.13
CA LEU A 156 3.33 -2.04 14.39
C LEU A 156 3.12 -2.11 12.88
N VAL A 157 2.10 -2.83 12.40
CA VAL A 157 1.70 -2.82 10.98
C VAL A 157 1.34 -1.40 10.54
N ASN A 158 0.49 -0.71 11.29
CA ASN A 158 0.06 0.65 10.97
C ASN A 158 1.22 1.65 11.01
N PHE A 159 2.11 1.52 11.99
CA PHE A 159 3.34 2.33 12.07
C PHE A 159 4.24 2.11 10.85
N ALA A 160 4.50 0.84 10.49
CA ALA A 160 5.31 0.51 9.32
C ALA A 160 4.70 1.10 8.03
N ASN A 161 3.38 1.03 7.87
CA ASN A 161 2.68 1.61 6.73
C ASN A 161 2.81 3.13 6.68
N SER A 162 2.62 3.82 7.81
CA SER A 162 2.74 5.28 7.90
C SER A 162 4.17 5.75 7.63
N LEU A 163 5.15 5.06 8.21
CA LEU A 163 6.57 5.32 7.98
C LEU A 163 6.95 5.13 6.51
N SER A 164 6.47 4.06 5.91
CA SER A 164 6.64 3.76 4.49
C SER A 164 6.12 4.88 3.59
N GLY A 165 4.91 5.39 3.88
CA GLY A 165 4.32 6.49 3.14
C GLY A 165 5.15 7.78 3.23
N THR A 166 5.63 8.12 4.41
CA THR A 166 6.48 9.30 4.62
C THR A 166 7.80 9.19 3.87
N ILE A 167 8.47 8.03 3.96
CA ILE A 167 9.73 7.78 3.25
C ILE A 167 9.50 7.80 1.73
N ALA A 168 8.41 7.22 1.25
CA ALA A 168 8.08 7.21 -0.18
C ALA A 168 8.01 8.62 -0.75
N VAL A 169 7.23 9.49 -0.12
CA VAL A 169 7.09 10.89 -0.58
C VAL A 169 8.44 11.60 -0.58
N ALA A 170 9.26 11.42 0.46
CA ALA A 170 10.58 12.05 0.56
C ALA A 170 11.55 11.54 -0.53
N VAL A 171 11.63 10.23 -0.74
CA VAL A 171 12.52 9.62 -1.75
C VAL A 171 12.12 10.06 -3.16
N PHE A 172 10.83 10.02 -3.47
CA PHE A 172 10.36 10.45 -4.78
C PHE A 172 10.49 11.97 -4.98
N ALA A 173 10.39 12.79 -3.93
CA ALA A 173 10.66 14.23 -4.01
C ALA A 173 12.11 14.49 -4.44
N VAL A 174 13.07 13.77 -3.87
CA VAL A 174 14.49 13.89 -4.26
C VAL A 174 14.70 13.46 -5.72
N ALA A 175 14.15 12.32 -6.10
CA ALA A 175 14.27 11.82 -7.48
C ALA A 175 13.62 12.79 -8.49
N TYR A 176 12.47 13.34 -8.14
CA TYR A 176 11.75 14.29 -8.98
C TYR A 176 12.46 15.64 -9.15
N ASN A 177 13.10 16.15 -8.09
CA ASN A 177 13.86 17.40 -8.17
C ASN A 177 15.25 17.25 -8.84
N ALA A 178 15.70 16.01 -9.03
CA ALA A 178 16.96 15.69 -9.69
C ALA A 178 16.82 15.44 -11.21
N SER A 179 15.59 15.29 -11.72
CA SER A 179 15.27 15.09 -13.14
C SER A 179 14.89 16.39 -13.83
#